data_6d786b28685cc78eda3b77f8fcb25788
#
_entry.id   6d786b28685cc78eda3b77f8fcb25788
#
_cell.length_a   1.000
_cell.length_b   1.000
_cell.length_c   1.000
_cell.angle_alpha   90.00
_cell.angle_beta   90.00
_cell.angle_gamma   90.00
#
_symmetry.space_group_name_H-M   'P 1'
#
loop_
_entity.id
_entity.type
_entity.pdbx_description
1 polymer ?
#
loop_
_entity_poly.entity_id
_entity_poly.type
_entity_poly.pdbx_seq_one_letter_code
_entity_poly.pdbx_strand_id
1 'polypeptide(L)'
;MELTKEQLKQLLPKNPYIDQWHKALSQLLPDYEINTPQRIAAFIAQCAHESGGFIFLTENLNYKAESLVKVFPKYFKDITTAKAYEKKPEKIANKIYANRMGNGDELSGDGWKYRGRGLIQLTGKTNYSWFAASLNITPDEADRKSTRLNSSHVSE
;
A
#
# COMPACT_ATOMS: atom_id res chain seq x y z
N MET A 1 15.98 11.52 -20.62
CA MET A 1 16.84 10.34 -20.31
C MET A 1 15.92 9.20 -19.90
N GLU A 2 16.14 8.03 -20.42
CA GLU A 2 15.31 6.87 -20.16
C GLU A 2 15.96 5.99 -19.07
N LEU A 3 15.16 5.55 -18.09
CA LEU A 3 15.60 4.61 -17.06
C LEU A 3 15.79 3.22 -17.69
N THR A 4 16.99 2.64 -17.60
CA THR A 4 17.22 1.29 -18.11
C THR A 4 16.87 0.22 -17.07
N LYS A 5 16.63 -1.01 -17.54
CA LYS A 5 16.39 -2.17 -16.65
C LYS A 5 17.59 -2.45 -15.74
N GLU A 6 18.78 -2.32 -16.26
CA GLU A 6 20.05 -2.54 -15.54
C GLU A 6 20.18 -1.52 -14.40
N GLN A 7 19.88 -0.25 -14.65
CA GLN A 7 19.86 0.79 -13.61
C GLN A 7 18.82 0.48 -12.54
N LEU A 8 17.60 0.11 -12.95
CA LEU A 8 16.54 -0.24 -12.00
C LEU A 8 16.92 -1.47 -11.17
N LYS A 9 17.53 -2.49 -11.75
CA LYS A 9 18.01 -3.67 -11.05
C LYS A 9 19.10 -3.34 -10.01
N GLN A 10 19.98 -2.39 -10.31
CA GLN A 10 20.98 -1.91 -9.36
C GLN A 10 20.34 -1.17 -8.17
N LEU A 11 19.30 -0.40 -8.42
CA LEU A 11 18.55 0.35 -7.39
C LEU A 11 17.65 -0.56 -6.54
N LEU A 12 17.14 -1.64 -7.12
CA LEU A 12 16.21 -2.59 -6.50
C LEU A 12 16.74 -4.03 -6.57
N PRO A 13 17.93 -4.32 -5.98
CA PRO A 13 18.65 -5.59 -6.24
C PRO A 13 17.93 -6.84 -5.75
N LYS A 14 16.99 -6.70 -4.82
CA LYS A 14 16.21 -7.82 -4.26
C LYS A 14 14.83 -7.96 -4.87
N ASN A 15 14.44 -7.09 -5.79
CA ASN A 15 13.12 -7.13 -6.38
C ASN A 15 13.06 -8.17 -7.51
N PRO A 16 12.15 -9.16 -7.46
CA PRO A 16 12.04 -10.19 -8.49
C PRO A 16 11.26 -9.74 -9.73
N TYR A 17 10.63 -8.55 -9.69
CA TYR A 17 9.71 -8.07 -10.73
C TYR A 17 10.25 -6.84 -11.47
N ILE A 18 11.54 -6.80 -11.75
CA ILE A 18 12.22 -5.66 -12.40
C ILE A 18 11.59 -5.34 -13.77
N ASP A 19 11.25 -6.34 -14.56
CA ASP A 19 10.68 -6.13 -15.90
C ASP A 19 9.32 -5.43 -15.84
N GLN A 20 8.44 -5.85 -14.93
CA GLN A 20 7.13 -5.26 -14.73
C GLN A 20 7.26 -3.82 -14.20
N TRP A 21 8.13 -3.59 -13.23
CA TRP A 21 8.38 -2.27 -12.69
C TRP A 21 9.00 -1.34 -13.72
N HIS A 22 9.98 -1.81 -14.48
CA HIS A 22 10.61 -1.02 -15.53
C HIS A 22 9.58 -0.59 -16.58
N LYS A 23 8.73 -1.51 -17.03
CA LYS A 23 7.66 -1.20 -17.98
C LYS A 23 6.71 -0.13 -17.45
N ALA A 24 6.22 -0.29 -16.21
CA ALA A 24 5.31 0.66 -15.57
C ALA A 24 5.94 2.05 -15.38
N LEU A 25 7.16 2.09 -14.85
CA LEU A 25 7.86 3.34 -14.59
C LEU A 25 8.21 4.08 -15.89
N SER A 26 8.65 3.36 -16.93
CA SER A 26 8.96 3.96 -18.25
C SER A 26 7.75 4.62 -18.89
N GLN A 27 6.56 4.08 -18.66
CA GLN A 27 5.31 4.65 -19.14
C GLN A 27 4.83 5.84 -18.31
N LEU A 28 4.95 5.77 -16.99
CA LEU A 28 4.32 6.73 -16.08
C LEU A 28 5.22 7.92 -15.73
N LEU A 29 6.52 7.71 -15.52
CA LEU A 29 7.39 8.80 -15.05
C LEU A 29 7.41 10.04 -15.95
N PRO A 30 7.43 9.90 -17.30
CA PRO A 30 7.37 11.05 -18.21
C PRO A 30 6.10 11.88 -18.06
N ASP A 31 4.95 11.25 -17.84
CA ASP A 31 3.64 11.91 -17.70
C ASP A 31 3.57 12.82 -16.47
N TYR A 32 4.42 12.55 -15.47
CA TYR A 32 4.55 13.35 -14.25
C TYR A 32 5.81 14.21 -14.22
N GLU A 33 6.44 14.43 -15.37
CA GLU A 33 7.68 15.22 -15.50
C GLU A 33 8.86 14.68 -14.67
N ILE A 34 8.83 13.39 -14.32
CA ILE A 34 9.95 12.69 -13.65
C ILE A 34 10.86 12.14 -14.74
N ASN A 35 11.58 13.04 -15.42
CA ASN A 35 12.29 12.76 -16.67
C ASN A 35 13.77 13.14 -16.66
N THR A 36 14.31 13.63 -15.53
CA THR A 36 15.74 13.87 -15.34
C THR A 36 16.35 12.81 -14.44
N PRO A 37 17.68 12.53 -14.56
CA PRO A 37 18.36 11.57 -13.69
C PRO A 37 18.12 11.82 -12.20
N GLN A 38 18.17 13.09 -11.78
CA GLN A 38 17.98 13.49 -10.40
C GLN A 38 16.56 13.23 -9.90
N ARG A 39 15.54 13.56 -10.71
CA ARG A 39 14.14 13.33 -10.37
C ARG A 39 13.82 11.84 -10.30
N ILE A 40 14.29 11.06 -11.28
CA ILE A 40 14.12 9.62 -11.31
C ILE A 40 14.79 8.96 -10.10
N ALA A 41 16.02 9.31 -9.79
CA ALA A 41 16.76 8.78 -8.66
C ALA A 41 16.08 9.11 -7.33
N ALA A 42 15.65 10.36 -7.14
CA ALA A 42 14.96 10.79 -5.92
C ALA A 42 13.62 10.06 -5.74
N PHE A 43 12.83 9.93 -6.81
CA PHE A 43 11.56 9.20 -6.78
C PHE A 43 11.75 7.73 -6.41
N ILE A 44 12.67 7.04 -7.10
CA ILE A 44 12.90 5.61 -6.86
C ILE A 44 13.49 5.39 -5.46
N ALA A 45 14.44 6.23 -5.02
CA ALA A 45 15.04 6.11 -3.69
C ALA A 45 13.99 6.25 -2.58
N GLN A 46 13.11 7.25 -2.66
CA GLN A 46 12.05 7.46 -1.67
C GLN A 46 11.06 6.30 -1.67
N CYS A 47 10.57 5.91 -2.84
CA CYS A 47 9.63 4.78 -2.95
C CYS A 47 10.25 3.45 -2.50
N ALA A 48 11.51 3.21 -2.81
CA ALA A 48 12.24 2.01 -2.38
C ALA A 48 12.42 1.98 -0.86
N HIS A 49 12.73 3.12 -0.25
CA HIS A 49 12.85 3.24 1.20
C HIS A 49 11.53 2.87 1.90
N GLU A 50 10.42 3.45 1.46
CA GLU A 50 9.09 3.22 2.06
C GLU A 50 8.55 1.80 1.84
N SER A 51 8.92 1.15 0.74
CA SER A 51 8.35 -0.15 0.32
C SER A 51 9.33 -1.33 0.41
N GLY A 52 10.49 -1.13 1.04
CA GLY A 52 11.52 -2.18 1.12
C GLY A 52 12.00 -2.64 -0.26
N GLY A 53 12.24 -1.70 -1.18
CA GLY A 53 12.68 -2.01 -2.53
C GLY A 53 11.55 -2.43 -3.48
N PHE A 54 10.39 -1.82 -3.36
CA PHE A 54 9.17 -2.11 -4.14
C PHE A 54 8.61 -3.52 -3.87
N ILE A 55 8.84 -4.06 -2.66
CA ILE A 55 8.41 -5.42 -2.27
C ILE A 55 7.14 -5.38 -1.42
N PHE A 56 7.10 -4.51 -0.40
CA PHE A 56 5.98 -4.41 0.53
C PHE A 56 4.95 -3.40 0.02
N LEU A 57 3.95 -3.89 -0.71
CA LEU A 57 2.93 -3.06 -1.37
C LEU A 57 1.58 -3.06 -0.65
N THR A 58 1.42 -3.89 0.37
CA THR A 58 0.21 -3.96 1.20
C THR A 58 0.63 -4.10 2.65
N GLU A 59 -0.03 -3.37 3.55
CA GLU A 59 0.25 -3.51 4.98
C GLU A 59 -0.09 -4.92 5.47
N ASN A 60 0.75 -5.44 6.38
CA ASN A 60 0.55 -6.73 7.00
C ASN A 60 -0.25 -6.55 8.30
N LEU A 61 -1.50 -6.98 8.31
CA LEU A 61 -2.39 -6.94 9.45
C LEU A 61 -2.63 -8.33 10.08
N ASN A 62 -1.76 -9.29 9.80
CA ASN A 62 -1.86 -10.63 10.35
C ASN A 62 -1.20 -10.73 11.73
N TYR A 63 -1.86 -10.23 12.75
CA TYR A 63 -1.34 -10.15 14.12
C TYR A 63 -1.91 -11.24 15.04
N LYS A 64 -1.06 -11.73 15.95
CA LYS A 64 -1.49 -12.52 17.12
C LYS A 64 -2.06 -11.60 18.19
N ALA A 65 -2.85 -12.15 19.11
CA ALA A 65 -3.50 -11.38 20.19
C ALA A 65 -2.50 -10.56 21.03
N GLU A 66 -1.38 -11.16 21.42
CA GLU A 66 -0.35 -10.49 22.21
C GLU A 66 0.27 -9.30 21.44
N SER A 67 0.46 -9.46 20.14
CA SER A 67 0.99 -8.40 19.26
C SER A 67 -0.03 -7.28 19.10
N LEU A 68 -1.33 -7.58 19.01
CA LEU A 68 -2.38 -6.57 18.93
C LEU A 68 -2.41 -5.66 20.17
N VAL A 69 -2.33 -6.24 21.36
CA VAL A 69 -2.28 -5.47 22.63
C VAL A 69 -1.02 -4.60 22.69
N LYS A 70 0.12 -5.11 22.22
CA LYS A 70 1.39 -4.39 22.24
C LYS A 70 1.46 -3.27 21.20
N VAL A 71 1.02 -3.53 19.96
CA VAL A 71 1.15 -2.60 18.83
C VAL A 71 0.01 -1.59 18.78
N PHE A 72 -1.18 -2.02 19.14
CA PHE A 72 -2.39 -1.20 19.10
C PHE A 72 -3.10 -1.09 20.46
N PRO A 73 -2.40 -0.65 21.53
CA PRO A 73 -2.96 -0.66 22.89
C PRO A 73 -4.19 0.24 23.05
N LYS A 74 -4.36 1.22 22.17
CA LYS A 74 -5.55 2.08 22.14
C LYS A 74 -6.82 1.30 21.80
N TYR A 75 -6.71 0.28 20.94
CA TYR A 75 -7.84 -0.48 20.40
C TYR A 75 -8.00 -1.84 21.07
N PHE A 76 -6.93 -2.41 21.60
CA PHE A 76 -6.89 -3.72 22.23
C PHE A 76 -6.33 -3.59 23.64
N LYS A 77 -7.22 -3.45 24.61
CA LYS A 77 -6.87 -3.19 26.02
C LYS A 77 -6.39 -4.44 26.76
N ASP A 78 -6.83 -5.62 26.31
CA ASP A 78 -6.54 -6.91 26.95
C ASP A 78 -6.49 -8.05 25.93
N ILE A 79 -5.89 -9.17 26.34
CA ILE A 79 -5.72 -10.37 25.49
C ILE A 79 -7.07 -10.99 25.12
N THR A 80 -8.05 -10.97 26.01
CA THR A 80 -9.38 -11.58 25.77
C THR A 80 -10.08 -10.89 24.59
N THR A 81 -10.10 -9.56 24.58
CA THR A 81 -10.63 -8.77 23.47
C THR A 81 -9.83 -9.00 22.19
N ALA A 82 -8.49 -9.01 22.29
CA ALA A 82 -7.61 -9.19 21.13
C ALA A 82 -7.74 -10.57 20.46
N LYS A 83 -8.05 -11.63 21.22
CA LYS A 83 -8.28 -12.98 20.67
C LYS A 83 -9.41 -13.05 19.65
N ALA A 84 -10.45 -12.24 19.80
CA ALA A 84 -11.55 -12.18 18.85
C ALA A 84 -11.11 -11.66 17.46
N TYR A 85 -9.97 -10.95 17.41
CA TYR A 85 -9.37 -10.34 16.21
C TYR A 85 -8.11 -11.05 15.72
N GLU A 86 -7.58 -11.99 16.51
CA GLU A 86 -6.31 -12.68 16.20
C GLU A 86 -6.34 -13.29 14.80
N LYS A 87 -5.31 -13.01 13.99
CA LYS A 87 -5.16 -13.51 12.62
C LYS A 87 -6.36 -13.23 11.70
N LYS A 88 -7.06 -12.13 11.95
CA LYS A 88 -8.20 -11.68 11.14
C LYS A 88 -7.91 -10.27 10.60
N PRO A 89 -7.07 -10.13 9.54
CA PRO A 89 -6.62 -8.83 9.02
C PRO A 89 -7.75 -7.86 8.73
N GLU A 90 -8.84 -8.34 8.13
CA GLU A 90 -10.01 -7.52 7.80
C GLU A 90 -10.65 -6.92 9.06
N LYS A 91 -10.91 -7.71 10.07
CA LYS A 91 -11.48 -7.24 11.34
C LYS A 91 -10.55 -6.26 12.05
N ILE A 92 -9.25 -6.54 12.02
CA ILE A 92 -8.24 -5.66 12.64
C ILE A 92 -8.24 -4.30 11.94
N ALA A 93 -8.18 -4.27 10.60
CA ALA A 93 -8.23 -3.04 9.82
C ALA A 93 -9.50 -2.23 10.12
N ASN A 94 -10.65 -2.87 10.09
CA ASN A 94 -11.94 -2.22 10.34
C ASN A 94 -12.02 -1.59 11.73
N LYS A 95 -11.37 -2.19 12.73
CA LYS A 95 -11.30 -1.65 14.08
C LYS A 95 -10.32 -0.49 14.22
N ILE A 96 -9.07 -0.68 13.80
CA ILE A 96 -8.01 0.33 14.02
C ILE A 96 -8.18 1.58 13.16
N TYR A 97 -8.85 1.47 12.02
CA TYR A 97 -9.10 2.57 11.08
C TYR A 97 -10.52 3.11 11.13
N ALA A 98 -11.38 2.59 12.01
CA ALA A 98 -12.74 3.09 12.19
C ALA A 98 -12.76 4.58 12.55
N ASN A 99 -13.66 5.33 11.91
CA ASN A 99 -13.88 6.77 12.17
C ASN A 99 -12.62 7.64 12.01
N ARG A 100 -11.69 7.20 11.16
CA ARG A 100 -10.43 7.91 10.86
C ARG A 100 -10.28 8.10 9.36
N MET A 101 -9.61 9.17 8.96
CA MET A 101 -9.26 9.42 7.54
C MET A 101 -10.45 9.30 6.58
N GLY A 102 -11.61 9.73 7.02
CA GLY A 102 -12.85 9.67 6.25
C GLY A 102 -13.54 8.30 6.23
N ASN A 103 -13.01 7.28 6.91
CA ASN A 103 -13.66 5.98 7.05
C ASN A 103 -14.90 6.09 7.95
N GLY A 104 -15.89 5.25 7.68
CA GLY A 104 -17.01 5.00 8.58
C GLY A 104 -16.59 4.21 9.83
N ASP A 105 -17.58 3.74 10.59
CA ASP A 105 -17.36 2.91 11.77
C ASP A 105 -16.79 1.52 11.43
N GLU A 106 -16.55 0.69 12.46
CA GLU A 106 -16.02 -0.66 12.28
C GLU A 106 -16.88 -1.53 11.38
N LEU A 107 -18.21 -1.35 11.42
CA LEU A 107 -19.16 -2.14 10.63
C LEU A 107 -19.22 -1.70 9.16
N SER A 108 -18.76 -0.50 8.83
CA SER A 108 -18.74 0.00 7.45
C SER A 108 -17.84 -0.82 6.52
N GLY A 109 -16.81 -1.48 7.06
CA GLY A 109 -15.80 -2.17 6.28
C GLY A 109 -14.78 -1.24 5.61
N ASP A 110 -14.89 0.07 5.81
CA ASP A 110 -14.01 1.05 5.19
C ASP A 110 -12.54 0.88 5.60
N GLY A 111 -12.27 0.48 6.84
CA GLY A 111 -10.93 0.26 7.34
C GLY A 111 -10.16 -0.77 6.51
N TRP A 112 -10.78 -1.89 6.18
CA TRP A 112 -10.19 -2.89 5.30
C TRP A 112 -10.17 -2.46 3.84
N LYS A 113 -11.27 -1.90 3.36
CA LYS A 113 -11.41 -1.45 1.98
C LYS A 113 -10.34 -0.44 1.60
N TYR A 114 -10.05 0.52 2.47
CA TYR A 114 -9.07 1.58 2.24
C TYR A 114 -7.80 1.42 3.07
N ARG A 115 -7.38 0.17 3.31
CA ARG A 115 -6.12 -0.14 3.99
C ARG A 115 -4.91 0.33 3.22
N GLY A 116 -3.76 0.39 3.87
CA GLY A 116 -2.50 0.84 3.27
C GLY A 116 -2.07 -0.02 2.07
N ARG A 117 -1.91 0.61 0.91
CA ARG A 117 -1.46 -0.03 -0.33
C ARG A 117 -0.53 0.86 -1.13
N GLY A 118 0.29 0.21 -1.96
CA GLY A 118 1.21 0.87 -2.89
C GLY A 118 2.54 1.25 -2.26
N LEU A 119 3.38 1.87 -3.06
CA LEU A 119 4.76 2.22 -2.70
C LEU A 119 4.85 3.18 -1.51
N ILE A 120 3.86 4.04 -1.31
CA ILE A 120 3.80 5.02 -0.22
C ILE A 120 2.70 4.72 0.80
N GLN A 121 2.09 3.53 0.75
CA GLN A 121 1.07 3.08 1.70
C GLN A 121 -0.11 4.06 1.84
N LEU A 122 -0.75 4.39 0.72
CA LEU A 122 -1.97 5.20 0.69
C LEU A 122 -3.05 4.53 1.55
N THR A 123 -3.57 5.23 2.56
CA THR A 123 -4.49 4.69 3.56
C THR A 123 -5.65 5.67 3.80
N GLY A 124 -6.86 5.12 3.96
CA GLY A 124 -8.05 5.88 4.35
C GLY A 124 -8.89 6.37 3.18
N LYS A 125 -10.21 6.43 3.40
CA LYS A 125 -11.21 6.77 2.37
C LYS A 125 -10.96 8.13 1.73
N THR A 126 -10.65 9.15 2.52
CA THR A 126 -10.38 10.50 2.00
C THR A 126 -9.18 10.51 1.05
N ASN A 127 -8.08 9.84 1.42
CA ASN A 127 -6.89 9.78 0.58
C ASN A 127 -7.13 8.98 -0.71
N TYR A 128 -7.86 7.87 -0.62
CA TYR A 128 -8.28 7.12 -1.81
C TYR A 128 -9.20 7.94 -2.72
N SER A 129 -10.07 8.76 -2.15
CA SER A 129 -10.97 9.64 -2.92
C SER A 129 -10.19 10.71 -3.67
N TRP A 130 -9.19 11.34 -3.06
CA TRP A 130 -8.33 12.32 -3.72
C TRP A 130 -7.48 11.68 -4.82
N PHE A 131 -6.90 10.51 -4.53
CA PHE A 131 -6.13 9.77 -5.52
C PHE A 131 -7.00 9.34 -6.72
N ALA A 132 -8.17 8.80 -6.47
CA ALA A 132 -9.12 8.42 -7.51
C ALA A 132 -9.54 9.62 -8.37
N ALA A 133 -9.82 10.76 -7.75
CA ALA A 133 -10.16 11.99 -8.45
C ALA A 133 -9.03 12.46 -9.39
N SER A 134 -7.77 12.36 -8.95
CA SER A 134 -6.61 12.70 -9.78
C SER A 134 -6.46 11.83 -11.02
N LEU A 135 -7.05 10.63 -11.01
CA LEU A 135 -7.06 9.68 -12.12
C LEU A 135 -8.39 9.66 -12.90
N ASN A 136 -9.34 10.52 -12.55
CA ASN A 136 -10.71 10.52 -13.10
C ASN A 136 -11.42 9.17 -12.98
N ILE A 137 -11.25 8.49 -11.84
CA ILE A 137 -11.92 7.24 -11.50
C ILE A 137 -12.62 7.37 -10.14
N THR A 138 -13.46 6.40 -9.80
CA THR A 138 -14.11 6.34 -8.48
C THR A 138 -13.18 5.71 -7.43
N PRO A 139 -13.39 5.99 -6.12
CA PRO A 139 -12.66 5.30 -5.04
C PRO A 139 -12.78 3.77 -5.09
N ASP A 140 -13.95 3.26 -5.51
CA ASP A 140 -14.18 1.82 -5.69
C ASP A 140 -13.36 1.23 -6.83
N GLU A 141 -13.17 1.97 -7.92
CA GLU A 141 -12.29 1.56 -9.01
C GLU A 141 -10.82 1.59 -8.59
N ALA A 142 -10.40 2.58 -7.79
CA ALA A 142 -9.05 2.64 -7.24
C ALA A 142 -8.77 1.44 -6.32
N ASP A 143 -9.72 1.06 -5.45
CA ASP A 143 -9.65 -0.13 -4.62
C ASP A 143 -9.49 -1.41 -5.45
N ARG A 144 -10.35 -1.62 -6.43
CA ARG A 144 -10.30 -2.82 -7.29
C ARG A 144 -9.01 -2.92 -8.11
N LYS A 145 -8.53 -1.81 -8.65
CA LYS A 145 -7.27 -1.78 -9.42
C LYS A 145 -6.07 -2.09 -8.53
N SER A 146 -6.02 -1.52 -7.33
CA SER A 146 -4.97 -1.81 -6.34
C SER A 146 -4.94 -3.29 -5.95
N THR A 147 -6.11 -3.91 -5.78
CA THR A 147 -6.23 -5.33 -5.43
C THR A 147 -5.78 -6.25 -6.57
N ARG A 148 -6.09 -5.91 -7.82
CA ARG A 148 -5.63 -6.69 -8.99
C ARG A 148 -4.12 -6.67 -9.17
N LEU A 149 -3.47 -5.53 -8.97
CA LEU A 149 -2.01 -5.41 -9.03
C LEU A 149 -1.33 -6.31 -7.98
N ASN A 150 -1.91 -6.40 -6.78
CA ASN A 150 -1.38 -7.26 -5.72
C ASN A 150 -1.63 -8.76 -5.98
N SER A 151 -2.74 -9.15 -6.60
CA SER A 151 -3.06 -10.55 -6.87
C SER A 151 -2.30 -11.12 -8.08
N SER A 152 -1.90 -10.32 -9.04
CA SER A 152 -1.05 -10.76 -10.15
C SER A 152 0.40 -11.07 -9.73
N HIS A 153 0.83 -10.65 -8.54
CA HIS A 153 2.14 -10.98 -7.96
C HIS A 153 2.13 -12.23 -7.07
N VAL A 154 0.98 -12.84 -6.80
CA VAL A 154 0.83 -14.00 -5.88
C VAL A 154 0.50 -15.30 -6.64
N SER A 155 0.29 -15.25 -7.96
CA SER A 155 -0.16 -16.39 -8.76
C SER A 155 0.86 -16.92 -9.78
N GLU A 156 2.18 -16.76 -9.50
CA GLU A 156 3.24 -17.50 -10.23
C GLU A 156 4.19 -18.18 -9.24
#